data_16828a153bbe532fa07c89b6ee0c8c69
#
_entry.id   16828a153bbe532fa07c89b6ee0c8c69
#
_cell.length_a   1.000
_cell.length_b   1.000
_cell.length_c   1.000
_cell.angle_alpha   90.00
_cell.angle_beta   90.00
_cell.angle_gamma   90.00
#
_symmetry.space_group_name_H-M   'P 1'
#
loop_
_entity.id
_entity.type
_entity.pdbx_description
1 polymer ?
#
loop_
_entity_poly.entity_id
_entity_poly.type
_entity_poly.pdbx_seq_one_letter_code
_entity_poly.pdbx_strand_id
1 'polypeptide(L)'
;ALGNANVIVTNPPFASIKGMSKEQKNFLKMNYPLANCDTCVAFMEAIGNLLCADGVCGIVSQNAWMYLKSFSEAREKYVSEYYFRYIVNLGSGAFIDLSGEKSNISLIVFEKKNQKRVPCVKVINLSMDSLSDKIKKLITKEGLFEINQDKLNGVNGFVLSDNNALNMNYEDKEQYSSSAVPMQG
;
A
#
# COMPACT_ATOMS: atom_id res chain seq x y z
N ALA A 1 10.99 -15.87 16.93
CA ALA A 1 10.78 -16.95 15.97
C ALA A 1 10.92 -16.37 14.57
N LEU A 2 11.79 -16.93 13.76
CA LEU A 2 11.94 -16.54 12.37
C LEU A 2 10.69 -16.98 11.61
N GLY A 3 10.19 -16.11 10.73
CA GLY A 3 9.03 -16.41 9.92
C GLY A 3 9.22 -17.64 9.06
N ASN A 4 8.20 -18.50 9.05
CA ASN A 4 8.21 -19.77 8.32
C ASN A 4 7.13 -19.82 7.24
N ALA A 5 6.46 -18.70 6.97
CA ALA A 5 5.41 -18.65 5.96
C ALA A 5 6.00 -18.38 4.58
N ASN A 6 5.76 -19.28 3.64
CA ASN A 6 6.11 -19.08 2.23
C ASN A 6 5.13 -18.13 1.53
N VAL A 7 3.85 -18.18 1.93
CA VAL A 7 2.78 -17.37 1.35
C VAL A 7 1.88 -16.86 2.46
N ILE A 8 1.58 -15.57 2.44
CA ILE A 8 0.59 -14.92 3.30
C ILE A 8 -0.41 -14.18 2.40
N VAL A 9 -1.70 -14.41 2.64
CA VAL A 9 -2.78 -13.64 2.01
C VAL A 9 -3.66 -13.07 3.11
N THR A 10 -3.88 -11.76 3.11
CA THR A 10 -4.60 -11.11 4.19
C THR A 10 -5.34 -9.85 3.78
N ASN A 11 -6.42 -9.57 4.49
CA ASN A 11 -7.14 -8.31 4.47
C ASN A 11 -7.17 -7.80 5.92
N PRO A 12 -6.17 -7.05 6.37
CA PRO A 12 -6.09 -6.54 7.73
C PRO A 12 -7.18 -5.50 8.00
N PRO A 13 -7.57 -5.30 9.27
CA PRO A 13 -8.50 -4.24 9.63
C PRO A 13 -7.92 -2.86 9.29
N PHE A 14 -8.76 -1.97 8.77
CA PHE A 14 -8.44 -0.57 8.49
C PHE A 14 -8.84 0.28 9.68
N ALA A 15 -7.95 0.44 10.64
CA ALA A 15 -8.25 1.19 11.85
C ALA A 15 -7.15 2.21 12.15
N SER A 16 -7.59 3.47 12.26
CA SER A 16 -6.72 4.54 12.75
C SER A 16 -6.48 4.39 14.25
N ILE A 17 -5.29 4.71 14.69
CA ILE A 17 -4.91 4.77 16.10
C ILE A 17 -5.84 5.67 16.94
N LYS A 18 -6.54 6.65 16.34
CA LYS A 18 -7.38 7.61 17.09
C LYS A 18 -8.48 6.93 17.89
N GLY A 19 -9.09 5.86 17.38
CA GLY A 19 -10.15 5.10 18.03
C GLY A 19 -9.68 4.03 19.01
N MET A 20 -8.37 3.81 19.17
CA MET A 20 -7.81 2.73 19.98
C MET A 20 -7.68 3.09 21.45
N SER A 21 -7.74 2.05 22.32
CA SER A 21 -7.44 2.19 23.73
C SER A 21 -5.97 2.57 23.97
N LYS A 22 -5.65 3.03 25.19
CA LYS A 22 -4.26 3.36 25.56
C LYS A 22 -3.34 2.15 25.48
N GLU A 23 -3.84 0.98 25.85
CA GLU A 23 -3.09 -0.28 25.81
C GLU A 23 -2.76 -0.68 24.36
N GLN A 24 -3.73 -0.59 23.46
CA GLN A 24 -3.54 -0.85 22.03
C GLN A 24 -2.52 0.10 21.40
N LYS A 25 -2.61 1.40 21.72
CA LYS A 25 -1.64 2.42 21.25
C LYS A 25 -0.23 2.11 21.75
N ASN A 26 -0.09 1.75 23.02
CA ASN A 26 1.20 1.39 23.61
C ASN A 26 1.76 0.13 22.95
N PHE A 27 0.93 -0.87 22.72
CA PHE A 27 1.33 -2.10 22.04
C PHE A 27 1.88 -1.82 20.62
N LEU A 28 1.16 -1.03 19.82
CA LEU A 28 1.61 -0.66 18.48
C LEU A 28 2.92 0.13 18.53
N LYS A 29 3.02 1.12 19.41
CA LYS A 29 4.22 1.94 19.52
C LYS A 29 5.47 1.13 19.94
N MET A 30 5.29 0.13 20.79
CA MET A 30 6.40 -0.72 21.27
C MET A 30 6.82 -1.76 20.25
N ASN A 31 5.88 -2.34 19.52
CA ASN A 31 6.14 -3.47 18.63
C ASN A 31 6.25 -3.09 17.14
N TYR A 32 5.59 -2.00 16.74
CA TYR A 32 5.53 -1.52 15.35
C TYR A 32 5.68 0.00 15.29
N PRO A 33 6.85 0.54 15.63
CA PRO A 33 7.04 1.99 15.81
C PRO A 33 6.83 2.79 14.53
N LEU A 34 7.13 2.24 13.36
CA LEU A 34 6.93 2.91 12.07
C LEU A 34 5.47 2.93 11.62
N ALA A 35 4.66 2.06 12.22
CA ALA A 35 3.25 1.86 11.86
C ALA A 35 2.30 2.39 12.93
N ASN A 36 2.77 3.30 13.79
CA ASN A 36 2.06 3.73 15.00
C ASN A 36 0.79 4.56 14.75
N CYS A 37 0.41 4.81 13.51
CA CYS A 37 -0.79 5.58 13.15
C CYS A 37 -1.88 4.77 12.44
N ASP A 38 -1.60 3.54 12.00
CA ASP A 38 -2.57 2.73 11.26
C ASP A 38 -2.28 1.23 11.40
N THR A 39 -3.34 0.44 11.66
CA THR A 39 -3.20 -1.02 11.83
C THR A 39 -2.75 -1.71 10.56
N CYS A 40 -3.17 -1.27 9.38
CA CYS A 40 -2.78 -1.89 8.13
C CYS A 40 -1.27 -1.84 7.92
N VAL A 41 -0.64 -0.72 8.28
CA VAL A 41 0.82 -0.54 8.22
C VAL A 41 1.52 -1.41 9.27
N ALA A 42 0.94 -1.54 10.47
CA ALA A 42 1.44 -2.46 11.50
C ALA A 42 1.40 -3.92 11.03
N PHE A 43 0.35 -4.31 10.31
CA PHE A 43 0.27 -5.65 9.71
C PHE A 43 1.35 -5.87 8.65
N MET A 44 1.67 -4.89 7.81
CA MET A 44 2.78 -5.01 6.84
C MET A 44 4.12 -5.23 7.54
N GLU A 45 4.36 -4.57 8.67
CA GLU A 45 5.57 -4.78 9.48
C GLU A 45 5.57 -6.17 10.13
N ALA A 46 4.45 -6.61 10.69
CA ALA A 46 4.30 -7.94 11.26
C ALA A 46 4.49 -9.06 10.23
N ILE A 47 3.95 -8.90 9.02
CA ILE A 47 4.08 -9.84 7.91
C ILE A 47 5.56 -10.05 7.55
N GLY A 48 6.38 -8.99 7.56
CA GLY A 48 7.81 -9.10 7.31
C GLY A 48 8.54 -10.01 8.29
N ASN A 49 8.06 -10.07 9.54
CA ASN A 49 8.60 -10.97 10.55
C ASN A 49 8.10 -12.42 10.39
N LEU A 50 6.94 -12.61 9.75
CA LEU A 50 6.33 -13.93 9.55
C LEU A 50 6.77 -14.60 8.25
N LEU A 51 7.14 -13.84 7.21
CA LEU A 51 7.61 -14.37 5.95
C LEU A 51 9.00 -14.97 6.08
N CYS A 52 9.19 -16.15 5.48
CA CYS A 52 10.54 -16.67 5.22
C CYS A 52 11.26 -15.83 4.14
N ALA A 53 12.54 -16.12 3.92
CA ALA A 53 13.28 -15.58 2.78
C ALA A 53 12.57 -16.00 1.47
N ASP A 54 12.41 -15.05 0.53
CA ASP A 54 11.64 -15.20 -0.72
C ASP A 54 10.13 -15.50 -0.52
N GLY A 55 9.64 -15.40 0.71
CA GLY A 55 8.20 -15.52 1.00
C GLY A 55 7.40 -14.38 0.38
N VAL A 56 6.19 -14.66 -0.08
CA VAL A 56 5.31 -13.75 -0.83
C VAL A 56 4.09 -13.39 0.01
N CYS A 57 3.72 -12.12 -0.01
CA CYS A 57 2.47 -11.64 0.59
C CYS A 57 1.57 -10.98 -0.44
N GLY A 58 0.28 -11.35 -0.40
CA GLY A 58 -0.82 -10.61 -1.02
C GLY A 58 -1.65 -9.92 0.07
N ILE A 59 -1.76 -8.61 0.00
CA ILE A 59 -2.47 -7.82 1.02
C ILE A 59 -3.46 -6.85 0.37
N VAL A 60 -4.64 -6.74 0.98
CA VAL A 60 -5.55 -5.62 0.75
C VAL A 60 -5.16 -4.50 1.71
N SER A 61 -4.90 -3.32 1.20
CA SER A 61 -4.35 -2.22 1.99
C SER A 61 -5.05 -0.90 1.70
N GLN A 62 -5.13 -0.02 2.68
CA GLN A 62 -5.45 1.38 2.41
C GLN A 62 -4.31 2.07 1.66
N ASN A 63 -4.65 3.03 0.79
CA ASN A 63 -3.67 3.75 -0.02
C ASN A 63 -2.84 4.77 0.76
N ALA A 64 -3.32 5.23 1.91
CA ALA A 64 -2.75 6.34 2.65
C ALA A 64 -1.25 6.20 2.92
N TRP A 65 -0.78 4.99 3.25
CA TRP A 65 0.63 4.76 3.54
C TRP A 65 1.53 4.97 2.31
N MET A 66 1.02 4.77 1.10
CA MET A 66 1.80 4.99 -0.13
C MET A 66 2.08 6.47 -0.41
N TYR A 67 1.25 7.39 0.10
CA TYR A 67 1.29 8.80 -0.28
C TYR A 67 1.58 9.76 0.87
N LEU A 68 1.06 9.51 2.08
CA LEU A 68 1.16 10.46 3.19
C LEU A 68 2.57 10.53 3.77
N LYS A 69 3.00 11.76 4.11
CA LYS A 69 4.32 12.03 4.69
C LYS A 69 4.53 11.31 6.03
N SER A 70 3.48 11.13 6.83
CA SER A 70 3.54 10.41 8.11
C SER A 70 4.01 8.96 8.01
N PHE A 71 3.98 8.38 6.81
CA PHE A 71 4.42 7.01 6.55
C PHE A 71 5.75 6.94 5.76
N SER A 72 6.49 8.03 5.61
CA SER A 72 7.73 8.03 4.82
C SER A 72 8.74 7.00 5.30
N GLU A 73 8.99 6.93 6.61
CA GLU A 73 9.94 5.97 7.19
C GLU A 73 9.50 4.51 6.98
N ALA A 74 8.20 4.23 7.13
CA ALA A 74 7.65 2.91 6.85
C ALA A 74 7.80 2.54 5.36
N ARG A 75 7.53 3.48 4.44
CA ARG A 75 7.73 3.26 3.00
C ARG A 75 9.19 2.97 2.65
N GLU A 76 10.12 3.74 3.19
CA GLU A 76 11.56 3.52 2.97
C GLU A 76 11.97 2.12 3.42
N LYS A 77 11.53 1.71 4.62
CA LYS A 77 11.77 0.37 5.12
C LYS A 77 11.20 -0.68 4.16
N TYR A 78 9.94 -0.54 3.75
CA TYR A 78 9.29 -1.54 2.90
C TYR A 78 9.93 -1.62 1.50
N VAL A 79 10.29 -0.48 0.90
CA VAL A 79 11.03 -0.48 -0.38
C VAL A 79 12.41 -1.12 -0.22
N SER A 80 13.05 -0.99 0.95
CA SER A 80 14.36 -1.60 1.21
C SER A 80 14.28 -3.11 1.47
N GLU A 81 13.22 -3.58 2.13
CA GLU A 81 13.09 -4.97 2.60
C GLU A 81 12.28 -5.87 1.66
N TYR A 82 11.41 -5.28 0.81
CA TYR A 82 10.51 -6.03 -0.07
C TYR A 82 10.73 -5.72 -1.54
N TYR A 83 10.45 -6.73 -2.39
CA TYR A 83 10.23 -6.57 -3.81
C TYR A 83 8.73 -6.51 -4.06
N PHE A 84 8.22 -5.34 -4.48
CA PHE A 84 6.85 -5.21 -4.93
C PHE A 84 6.70 -5.86 -6.31
N ARG A 85 5.77 -6.82 -6.39
CA ARG A 85 5.45 -7.53 -7.63
C ARG A 85 4.32 -6.86 -8.38
N TYR A 86 3.27 -6.52 -7.62
CA TYR A 86 2.06 -5.89 -8.14
C TYR A 86 1.59 -4.82 -7.17
N ILE A 87 1.17 -3.70 -7.72
CA ILE A 87 0.41 -2.64 -7.04
C ILE A 87 -0.79 -2.32 -7.90
N VAL A 88 -2.00 -2.65 -7.42
CA VAL A 88 -3.25 -2.31 -8.07
C VAL A 88 -3.95 -1.27 -7.22
N ASN A 89 -3.94 -0.02 -7.68
CA ASN A 89 -4.65 1.07 -7.02
C ASN A 89 -6.12 1.05 -7.44
N LEU A 90 -6.98 0.56 -6.55
CA LEU A 90 -8.43 0.54 -6.80
C LEU A 90 -9.11 1.88 -6.49
N GLY A 91 -8.46 2.73 -5.69
CA GLY A 91 -9.08 3.97 -5.23
C GLY A 91 -10.31 3.73 -4.37
N SER A 92 -11.25 4.68 -4.41
CA SER A 92 -12.53 4.60 -3.67
C SER A 92 -13.55 3.74 -4.40
N GLY A 93 -14.54 3.22 -3.65
CA GLY A 93 -15.68 2.48 -4.21
C GLY A 93 -15.35 1.07 -4.72
N ALA A 94 -14.21 0.51 -4.33
CA ALA A 94 -13.86 -0.88 -4.62
C ALA A 94 -14.65 -1.88 -3.76
N PHE A 95 -15.09 -1.44 -2.58
CA PHE A 95 -16.00 -2.19 -1.72
C PHE A 95 -17.29 -1.41 -1.55
N ILE A 96 -18.41 -2.13 -1.60
CA ILE A 96 -19.71 -1.60 -1.19
C ILE A 96 -19.73 -1.71 0.33
N ASP A 97 -19.30 -0.64 1.00
CA ASP A 97 -19.30 -0.61 2.45
C ASP A 97 -20.73 -0.36 2.97
N LEU A 98 -21.14 -1.18 3.93
CA LEU A 98 -22.42 -1.03 4.62
C LEU A 98 -22.51 0.28 5.42
N SER A 99 -21.38 0.86 5.78
CA SER A 99 -21.28 2.13 6.52
C SER A 99 -21.28 3.38 5.62
N GLY A 100 -21.18 3.22 4.30
CA GLY A 100 -21.07 4.33 3.35
C GLY A 100 -19.70 5.03 3.33
N GLU A 101 -18.72 4.54 4.08
CA GLU A 101 -17.35 5.04 4.06
C GLU A 101 -16.62 4.60 2.79
N LYS A 102 -16.09 5.57 2.06
CA LYS A 102 -15.32 5.32 0.84
C LYS A 102 -13.82 5.22 1.18
N SER A 103 -13.38 4.03 1.52
CA SER A 103 -11.95 3.79 1.72
C SER A 103 -11.23 3.68 0.37
N ASN A 104 -10.09 4.36 0.25
CA ASN A 104 -9.18 4.21 -0.89
C ASN A 104 -8.31 2.98 -0.68
N ILE A 105 -8.40 2.01 -1.59
CA ILE A 105 -7.84 0.67 -1.41
C ILE A 105 -6.88 0.32 -2.54
N SER A 106 -5.85 -0.44 -2.18
CA SER A 106 -4.95 -1.11 -3.12
C SER A 106 -4.83 -2.59 -2.82
N LEU A 107 -4.63 -3.37 -3.87
CA LEU A 107 -4.16 -4.75 -3.78
C LEU A 107 -2.65 -4.74 -4.03
N ILE A 108 -1.90 -5.32 -3.11
CA ILE A 108 -0.45 -5.28 -3.18
C ILE A 108 0.08 -6.71 -3.05
N VAL A 109 1.00 -7.07 -3.93
CA VAL A 109 1.77 -8.31 -3.82
C VAL A 109 3.23 -7.94 -3.69
N PHE A 110 3.86 -8.39 -2.61
CA PHE A 110 5.28 -8.19 -2.37
C PHE A 110 5.95 -9.47 -1.90
N GLU A 111 7.26 -9.52 -2.06
CA GLU A 111 8.14 -10.63 -1.70
C GLU A 111 9.23 -10.13 -0.78
N LYS A 112 9.57 -10.89 0.25
CA LYS A 112 10.68 -10.55 1.14
C LYS A 112 12.00 -10.69 0.41
N LYS A 113 12.82 -9.64 0.39
CA LYS A 113 14.11 -9.63 -0.31
C LYS A 113 15.07 -10.65 0.28
N ASN A 114 15.65 -11.47 -0.56
CA ASN A 114 16.75 -12.38 -0.24
C ASN A 114 18.00 -12.13 -1.10
N GLN A 115 17.81 -11.65 -2.33
CA GLN A 115 18.89 -11.42 -3.29
C GLN A 115 18.85 -9.99 -3.84
N LYS A 116 20.00 -9.49 -4.28
CA LYS A 116 20.08 -8.20 -4.98
C LYS A 116 19.57 -8.37 -6.42
N ARG A 117 18.35 -7.93 -6.68
CA ARG A 117 17.84 -7.71 -8.03
C ARG A 117 17.08 -6.38 -8.04
N VAL A 118 16.98 -5.78 -9.21
CA VAL A 118 16.12 -4.61 -9.42
C VAL A 118 14.83 -5.10 -10.04
N PRO A 119 13.74 -5.21 -9.29
CA PRO A 119 12.48 -5.71 -9.82
C PRO A 119 11.74 -4.63 -10.58
N CYS A 120 11.07 -5.04 -11.65
CA CYS A 120 9.97 -4.28 -12.21
C CYS A 120 8.70 -4.55 -11.41
N VAL A 121 8.04 -3.47 -11.00
CA VAL A 121 6.74 -3.52 -10.32
C VAL A 121 5.65 -3.38 -11.36
N LYS A 122 4.73 -4.32 -11.40
CA LYS A 122 3.55 -4.26 -12.26
C LYS A 122 2.47 -3.42 -11.60
N VAL A 123 2.02 -2.39 -12.28
CA VAL A 123 1.07 -1.41 -11.72
C VAL A 123 -0.16 -1.32 -12.60
N ILE A 124 -1.33 -1.28 -11.96
CA ILE A 124 -2.60 -0.89 -12.59
C ILE A 124 -3.22 0.20 -11.73
N ASN A 125 -3.51 1.35 -12.33
CA ASN A 125 -4.18 2.43 -11.61
C ASN A 125 -5.63 2.56 -12.08
N LEU A 126 -6.57 2.17 -11.23
CA LEU A 126 -8.00 2.15 -11.46
C LEU A 126 -8.76 3.13 -10.55
N SER A 127 -8.06 4.06 -9.93
CA SER A 127 -8.64 4.93 -8.90
C SER A 127 -9.80 5.78 -9.40
N MET A 128 -9.78 6.13 -10.68
CA MET A 128 -10.80 6.98 -11.34
C MET A 128 -11.87 6.18 -12.11
N ASP A 129 -11.72 4.85 -12.19
CA ASP A 129 -12.63 4.01 -12.95
C ASP A 129 -13.92 3.68 -12.18
N SER A 130 -15.01 3.41 -12.91
CA SER A 130 -16.23 2.85 -12.34
C SER A 130 -15.99 1.43 -11.81
N LEU A 131 -16.83 0.92 -10.90
CA LEU A 131 -16.69 -0.43 -10.37
C LEU A 131 -16.70 -1.50 -11.47
N SER A 132 -17.58 -1.37 -12.46
CA SER A 132 -17.64 -2.28 -13.61
C SER A 132 -16.36 -2.26 -14.45
N ASP A 133 -15.80 -1.07 -14.69
CA ASP A 133 -14.56 -0.93 -15.44
C ASP A 133 -13.36 -1.47 -14.66
N LYS A 134 -13.30 -1.24 -13.33
CA LYS A 134 -12.27 -1.84 -12.47
C LYS A 134 -12.25 -3.36 -12.61
N ILE A 135 -13.41 -4.01 -12.53
CA ILE A 135 -13.51 -5.46 -12.67
C ILE A 135 -13.04 -5.91 -14.06
N LYS A 136 -13.54 -5.25 -15.11
CA LYS A 136 -13.14 -5.56 -16.49
C LYS A 136 -11.63 -5.42 -16.69
N LYS A 137 -11.06 -4.27 -16.32
CA LYS A 137 -9.63 -3.99 -16.49
C LYS A 137 -8.73 -4.90 -15.66
N LEU A 138 -9.17 -5.31 -14.47
CA LEU A 138 -8.44 -6.32 -13.68
C LEU A 138 -8.36 -7.67 -14.40
N ILE A 139 -9.46 -8.12 -15.01
CA ILE A 139 -9.51 -9.39 -15.75
C ILE A 139 -8.67 -9.31 -17.02
N THR A 140 -8.82 -8.23 -17.79
CA THR A 140 -8.14 -8.04 -19.07
C THR A 140 -6.70 -7.55 -18.93
N LYS A 141 -6.30 -7.11 -17.74
CA LYS A 141 -5.03 -6.41 -17.47
C LYS A 141 -4.86 -5.13 -18.28
N GLU A 142 -5.96 -4.50 -18.66
CA GLU A 142 -5.95 -3.23 -19.37
C GLU A 142 -5.34 -2.13 -18.50
N GLY A 143 -4.43 -1.33 -19.05
CA GLY A 143 -3.71 -0.29 -18.32
C GLY A 143 -2.59 -0.81 -17.41
N LEU A 144 -2.19 -2.09 -17.55
CA LEU A 144 -1.01 -2.63 -16.88
C LEU A 144 0.25 -1.99 -17.46
N PHE A 145 1.08 -1.42 -16.60
CA PHE A 145 2.41 -0.94 -16.96
C PHE A 145 3.45 -1.39 -15.92
N GLU A 146 4.72 -1.23 -16.25
CA GLU A 146 5.83 -1.63 -15.40
C GLU A 146 6.68 -0.42 -15.02
N ILE A 147 7.04 -0.34 -13.76
CA ILE A 147 7.98 0.67 -13.24
C ILE A 147 9.14 -0.03 -12.54
N ASN A 148 10.32 0.57 -12.64
CA ASN A 148 11.43 0.12 -11.83
C ASN A 148 11.17 0.47 -10.36
N GLN A 149 11.35 -0.47 -9.44
CA GLN A 149 11.14 -0.24 -8.00
C GLN A 149 11.99 0.89 -7.44
N ASP A 150 13.16 1.14 -7.97
CA ASP A 150 14.02 2.25 -7.53
C ASP A 150 13.37 3.63 -7.76
N LYS A 151 12.36 3.69 -8.64
CA LYS A 151 11.53 4.88 -8.87
C LYS A 151 10.40 5.03 -7.85
N LEU A 152 10.12 4.01 -7.05
CA LEU A 152 9.21 4.11 -5.90
C LEU A 152 9.94 4.88 -4.80
N ASN A 153 9.73 6.19 -4.76
CA ASN A 153 10.38 7.04 -3.78
C ASN A 153 9.66 6.93 -2.41
N GLY A 154 10.33 6.28 -1.45
CA GLY A 154 9.80 6.14 -0.09
C GLY A 154 9.55 7.46 0.62
N VAL A 155 10.39 8.48 0.40
CA VAL A 155 10.30 9.79 1.10
C VAL A 155 9.08 10.59 0.63
N ASN A 156 8.91 10.73 -0.69
CA ASN A 156 7.91 11.64 -1.27
C ASN A 156 6.57 10.97 -1.62
N GLY A 157 6.45 9.66 -1.34
CA GLY A 157 5.32 8.85 -1.75
C GLY A 157 5.52 8.20 -3.12
N PHE A 158 4.70 7.17 -3.38
CA PHE A 158 4.77 6.42 -4.62
C PHE A 158 4.12 7.19 -5.76
N VAL A 159 4.81 7.25 -6.89
CA VAL A 159 4.25 7.75 -8.14
C VAL A 159 3.88 6.53 -9.01
N LEU A 160 2.59 6.25 -9.11
CA LEU A 160 2.05 5.12 -9.85
C LEU A 160 1.56 5.59 -11.24
N SER A 161 2.48 5.97 -12.10
CA SER A 161 2.22 6.40 -13.47
C SER A 161 3.18 5.74 -14.45
N ASP A 162 2.77 5.59 -15.69
CA ASP A 162 3.65 5.11 -16.73
C ASP A 162 4.75 6.14 -17.09
N ASN A 163 5.77 5.71 -17.81
CA ASN A 163 6.94 6.54 -18.12
C ASN A 163 6.64 7.82 -18.93
N ASN A 164 5.45 7.96 -19.52
CA ASN A 164 5.03 9.15 -20.25
C ASN A 164 4.52 10.25 -19.31
N ALA A 165 4.21 9.94 -18.07
CA ALA A 165 3.75 10.88 -17.05
C ALA A 165 4.89 11.50 -16.20
N LEU A 166 6.15 11.34 -16.59
CA LEU A 166 7.33 11.92 -15.90
C LEU A 166 7.37 13.46 -15.90
N ASN A 167 6.40 14.13 -16.52
CA ASN A 167 6.19 15.57 -16.49
C ASN A 167 4.98 15.99 -15.64
N MET A 168 4.54 15.16 -14.70
CA MET A 168 3.51 15.58 -13.74
C MET A 168 4.05 16.72 -12.87
N ASN A 169 3.52 17.90 -13.08
CA ASN A 169 3.78 19.10 -12.31
C ASN A 169 3.33 18.91 -10.86
N TYR A 170 3.88 19.71 -9.94
CA TYR A 170 3.58 19.68 -8.51
C TYR A 170 2.07 19.79 -8.18
N GLU A 171 1.28 20.35 -9.08
CA GLU A 171 -0.18 20.51 -8.96
C GLU A 171 -0.94 19.17 -8.94
N ASP A 172 -0.43 18.13 -9.64
CA ASP A 172 -1.06 16.81 -9.64
C ASP A 172 -0.88 16.06 -8.31
N LYS A 173 0.15 16.42 -7.52
CA LYS A 173 0.35 15.85 -6.18
C LYS A 173 -0.70 16.33 -5.17
N GLU A 174 -1.21 17.55 -5.32
CA GLU A 174 -2.28 18.07 -4.47
C GLU A 174 -3.62 17.38 -4.74
N GLN A 175 -3.89 17.00 -5.97
CA GLN A 175 -5.10 16.27 -6.33
C GLN A 175 -5.13 14.85 -5.73
N TYR A 176 -3.99 14.19 -5.63
CA TYR A 176 -3.87 12.90 -4.93
C TYR A 176 -3.89 13.06 -3.40
N SER A 177 -3.39 14.17 -2.85
CA SER A 177 -3.47 14.46 -1.42
C SER A 177 -4.86 14.94 -0.99
N SER A 178 -5.60 15.60 -1.87
CA SER A 178 -6.96 16.08 -1.60
C SER A 178 -8.04 14.99 -1.72
N SER A 179 -7.75 13.88 -2.43
CA SER A 179 -8.62 12.71 -2.44
C SER A 179 -8.45 11.83 -1.18
N ALA A 180 -7.44 12.08 -0.36
CA ALA A 180 -7.40 11.63 1.03
C ALA A 180 -8.37 12.52 1.82
N VAL A 181 -9.66 12.17 1.83
CA VAL A 181 -10.68 12.84 2.63
C VAL A 181 -10.16 12.98 4.06
N PRO A 182 -10.06 14.19 4.62
CA PRO A 182 -9.78 14.35 6.03
C PRO A 182 -10.91 13.65 6.77
N MET A 183 -10.59 12.65 7.59
CA MET A 183 -11.54 12.09 8.53
C MET A 183 -11.97 13.24 9.44
N GLN A 184 -13.13 13.80 9.17
CA GLN A 184 -13.80 14.70 10.10
C GLN A 184 -14.16 13.87 11.33
N GLY A 185 -13.76 14.42 12.46
CA GLY A 185 -13.92 13.86 13.79
C GLY A 185 -15.36 13.69 14.23
#